data_bb864e24c264c61f07271d1917c31a81
#
_entry.id   bb864e24c264c61f07271d1917c31a81
#
_cell.length_a   1.000
_cell.length_b   1.000
_cell.length_c   1.000
_cell.angle_alpha   90.00
_cell.angle_beta   90.00
_cell.angle_gamma   90.00
#
_symmetry.space_group_name_H-M   'P 1'
#
loop_
_entity.id
_entity.type
_entity.pdbx_description
1 polymer ?
#
loop_
_entity_poly.entity_id
_entity_poly.type
_entity_poly.pdbx_seq_one_letter_code
_entity_poly.pdbx_strand_id
1 'polypeptide(L)'
;MKLLNIKNIKWLIIISFLFHLITSVYSVGFHHLDEHYQILEFANYKLGNNLPSDLPWEFEAKLRPSIQPAIAFLIIKTSQLVGISNPFDQAMIMRILSSILSLLSVILLVYIFRDEIKSEKLLKWFLLLSFFLWFAVYAQVRFSSEGWSGSIFFIGFALLYYLKTKEKSLIAYLSIGLMFGFAFIFRYQIGFLVLGLILWLLIIDRFEFRKIFLICTGIVFAILIGVLIDRWFYGEWTFSVWNYFQFNILKGKVSNFGVHPWHFYITEIFWKAVPPFSLFLITLPLIWFIFKPKNIFTWMLVPFLFTHFLIGHKEFRFLFPLINIIPLFIILGFQELGKDKFKKIGLIIQGKKWKWFIYLFVVVNFIYLINICFRPADYYVSLYQFIYNNYENVKTELIFSNEDPYLRAPEPANFYKSNNLSTRSVVDADSLQDVVNGKKYDKFLLMTDTFLLDKKYRSQNLEFKKVYSNLPKWVENFNYNNWLARTRIFTLYEISKIKN
;
A
#
# COMPACT_ATOMS: atom_id res chain seq x y z
N MET A 1 -30.95 7.42 22.94
CA MET A 1 -29.50 7.12 22.72
C MET A 1 -28.79 8.45 22.53
N LYS A 2 -28.05 8.97 23.53
CA LYS A 2 -27.22 10.19 23.34
C LYS A 2 -26.11 9.86 22.37
N LEU A 3 -26.29 10.27 21.12
CA LEU A 3 -25.28 10.20 20.07
C LEU A 3 -23.95 10.72 20.60
N LEU A 4 -22.88 9.95 20.43
CA LEU A 4 -21.53 10.49 20.59
C LEU A 4 -21.51 11.85 19.90
N ASN A 5 -21.18 12.88 20.66
CA ASN A 5 -21.31 14.27 20.22
C ASN A 5 -20.48 14.41 18.93
N ILE A 6 -21.07 14.93 17.86
CA ILE A 6 -20.44 15.15 16.54
C ILE A 6 -19.08 15.86 16.69
N LYS A 7 -18.94 16.73 17.72
CA LYS A 7 -17.67 17.35 18.08
C LYS A 7 -16.54 16.34 18.34
N ASN A 8 -16.84 15.21 19.01
CA ASN A 8 -15.80 14.21 19.33
C ASN A 8 -15.33 13.43 18.09
N ILE A 9 -16.22 13.18 17.13
CA ILE A 9 -15.85 12.51 15.87
C ILE A 9 -14.94 13.41 15.03
N LYS A 10 -15.21 14.73 15.00
CA LYS A 10 -14.32 15.68 14.29
C LYS A 10 -12.88 15.60 14.78
N TRP A 11 -12.67 15.57 16.09
CA TRP A 11 -11.32 15.48 16.64
C TRP A 11 -10.63 14.16 16.31
N LEU A 12 -11.36 13.05 16.32
CA LEU A 12 -10.80 11.76 15.88
C LEU A 12 -10.36 11.80 14.42
N ILE A 13 -11.15 12.40 13.53
CA ILE A 13 -10.81 12.58 12.12
C ILE A 13 -9.54 13.45 11.97
N ILE A 14 -9.48 14.59 12.68
CA ILE A 14 -8.32 15.50 12.61
C ILE A 14 -7.05 14.79 13.09
N ILE A 15 -7.12 14.11 14.24
CA ILE A 15 -5.97 13.38 14.80
C ILE A 15 -5.56 12.25 13.86
N SER A 16 -6.52 11.50 13.31
CA SER A 16 -6.24 10.47 12.31
C SER A 16 -5.57 11.05 11.07
N PHE A 17 -6.06 12.17 10.55
CA PHE A 17 -5.44 12.85 9.41
C PHE A 17 -4.00 13.26 9.70
N LEU A 18 -3.69 13.73 10.92
CA LEU A 18 -2.33 14.04 11.33
C LEU A 18 -1.43 12.79 11.31
N PHE A 19 -1.90 11.64 11.83
CA PHE A 19 -1.15 10.38 11.72
C PHE A 19 -0.91 9.97 10.27
N HIS A 20 -1.91 10.10 9.41
CA HIS A 20 -1.78 9.81 7.98
C HIS A 20 -0.79 10.77 7.30
N LEU A 21 -0.84 12.06 7.64
CA LEU A 21 0.08 13.05 7.09
C LEU A 21 1.53 12.76 7.51
N ILE A 22 1.77 12.50 8.80
CA ILE A 22 3.08 12.12 9.31
C ILE A 22 3.58 10.84 8.59
N THR A 23 2.72 9.82 8.49
CA THR A 23 3.06 8.59 7.78
C THR A 23 3.36 8.84 6.30
N SER A 24 2.59 9.73 5.63
CA SER A 24 2.83 10.09 4.23
C SER A 24 4.18 10.77 4.01
N VAL A 25 4.64 11.56 4.99
CA VAL A 25 5.95 12.24 4.94
C VAL A 25 7.09 11.25 5.17
N TYR A 26 7.05 10.49 6.27
CA TYR A 26 8.19 9.69 6.71
C TYR A 26 8.23 8.28 6.15
N SER A 27 7.09 7.67 5.77
CA SER A 27 7.04 6.33 5.21
C SER A 27 7.42 6.31 3.73
N VAL A 28 8.65 6.75 3.44
CA VAL A 28 9.22 6.87 2.10
C VAL A 28 9.36 5.49 1.44
N GLY A 29 9.12 5.44 0.14
CA GLY A 29 9.21 4.20 -0.66
C GLY A 29 7.86 3.50 -0.82
N PHE A 30 7.92 2.21 -1.06
CA PHE A 30 6.80 1.35 -1.44
C PHE A 30 6.73 0.11 -0.56
N HIS A 31 5.54 -0.49 -0.47
CA HIS A 31 5.34 -1.77 0.20
C HIS A 31 5.75 -2.95 -0.68
N HIS A 32 5.48 -2.84 -1.97
CA HIS A 32 5.79 -3.84 -2.97
C HIS A 32 6.37 -3.20 -4.23
N LEU A 33 7.24 -3.91 -4.93
CA LEU A 33 7.93 -3.44 -6.15
C LEU A 33 6.95 -2.93 -7.22
N ASP A 34 5.78 -3.54 -7.37
CA ASP A 34 4.76 -3.12 -8.34
C ASP A 34 4.27 -1.67 -8.12
N GLU A 35 4.25 -1.18 -6.87
CA GLU A 35 3.89 0.23 -6.58
C GLU A 35 4.88 1.21 -7.23
N HIS A 36 6.11 0.78 -7.40
CA HIS A 36 7.15 1.57 -8.03
C HIS A 36 7.20 1.31 -9.54
N TYR A 37 7.48 0.07 -9.94
CA TYR A 37 7.78 -0.24 -11.33
C TYR A 37 6.58 -0.14 -12.27
N GLN A 38 5.39 -0.57 -11.83
CA GLN A 38 4.18 -0.54 -12.65
C GLN A 38 3.42 0.79 -12.58
N ILE A 39 3.80 1.70 -11.67
CA ILE A 39 3.12 2.99 -11.52
C ILE A 39 4.07 4.14 -11.76
N LEU A 40 5.15 4.25 -10.97
CA LEU A 40 6.06 5.41 -11.05
C LEU A 40 6.98 5.33 -12.26
N GLU A 41 7.58 4.17 -12.55
CA GLU A 41 8.43 4.02 -13.73
C GLU A 41 7.62 4.06 -15.01
N PHE A 42 6.37 3.56 -15.02
CA PHE A 42 5.45 3.74 -16.14
C PHE A 42 5.13 5.23 -16.37
N ALA A 43 4.87 5.99 -15.29
CA ALA A 43 4.67 7.43 -15.41
C ALA A 43 5.94 8.14 -15.90
N ASN A 44 7.10 7.74 -15.41
CA ASN A 44 8.41 8.26 -15.78
C ASN A 44 8.75 8.00 -17.26
N TYR A 45 8.37 6.83 -17.78
CA TYR A 45 8.42 6.54 -19.21
C TYR A 45 7.56 7.52 -20.03
N LYS A 46 6.35 7.80 -19.58
CA LYS A 46 5.45 8.74 -20.27
C LYS A 46 5.94 10.18 -20.21
N LEU A 47 6.80 10.51 -19.24
CA LEU A 47 7.52 11.78 -19.14
C LEU A 47 8.73 11.86 -20.11
N GLY A 48 9.13 10.73 -20.72
CA GLY A 48 10.29 10.64 -21.61
C GLY A 48 11.62 10.38 -20.89
N ASN A 49 11.61 9.99 -19.62
CA ASN A 49 12.81 9.77 -18.82
C ASN A 49 13.28 8.31 -18.81
N ASN A 50 12.46 7.36 -19.29
CA ASN A 50 12.78 5.94 -19.38
C ASN A 50 12.68 5.45 -20.82
N LEU A 51 13.44 4.42 -21.16
CA LEU A 51 13.26 3.63 -22.37
C LEU A 51 12.25 2.49 -22.11
N PRO A 52 11.58 1.95 -23.15
CA PRO A 52 10.75 0.75 -23.00
C PRO A 52 11.49 -0.44 -22.40
N SER A 53 12.80 -0.57 -22.68
CA SER A 53 13.67 -1.61 -22.12
C SER A 53 13.92 -1.50 -20.61
N ASP A 54 13.67 -0.34 -20.03
CA ASP A 54 13.84 -0.09 -18.59
C ASP A 54 12.59 -0.48 -17.80
N LEU A 55 11.53 -0.90 -18.49
CA LEU A 55 10.23 -1.21 -17.88
C LEU A 55 10.04 -2.72 -17.71
N PRO A 56 9.27 -3.14 -16.69
CA PRO A 56 8.99 -4.55 -16.50
C PRO A 56 8.23 -5.15 -17.68
N TRP A 57 8.42 -6.45 -17.88
CA TRP A 57 7.85 -7.22 -18.98
C TRP A 57 6.33 -7.05 -19.16
N GLU A 58 5.61 -6.73 -18.09
CA GLU A 58 4.17 -6.44 -18.14
C GLU A 58 3.84 -5.22 -19.02
N PHE A 59 4.79 -4.31 -19.20
CA PHE A 59 4.62 -3.18 -20.12
C PHE A 59 4.51 -3.65 -21.56
N GLU A 60 5.45 -4.49 -22.02
CA GLU A 60 5.44 -5.05 -23.37
C GLU A 60 4.21 -5.93 -23.59
N ALA A 61 3.84 -6.74 -22.60
CA ALA A 61 2.64 -7.57 -22.63
C ALA A 61 1.32 -6.79 -22.47
N LYS A 62 1.38 -5.49 -22.14
CA LYS A 62 0.22 -4.58 -21.94
C LYS A 62 -0.83 -5.13 -20.98
N LEU A 63 -0.34 -5.71 -19.88
CA LEU A 63 -1.20 -6.40 -18.91
C LEU A 63 -1.79 -5.45 -17.86
N ARG A 64 -1.14 -4.30 -17.65
CA ARG A 64 -1.49 -3.40 -16.56
C ARG A 64 -2.34 -2.24 -17.05
N PRO A 65 -3.39 -1.88 -16.32
CA PRO A 65 -4.18 -0.69 -16.63
C PRO A 65 -3.34 0.56 -16.39
N SER A 66 -3.37 1.48 -17.32
CA SER A 66 -2.55 2.70 -17.27
C SER A 66 -3.18 3.85 -16.49
N ILE A 67 -4.35 3.67 -15.88
CA ILE A 67 -5.05 4.73 -15.14
C ILE A 67 -4.23 5.28 -13.97
N GLN A 68 -3.58 4.44 -13.19
CA GLN A 68 -2.79 4.90 -12.04
C GLN A 68 -1.46 5.52 -12.47
N PRO A 69 -0.71 4.97 -13.43
CA PRO A 69 0.38 5.69 -14.10
C PRO A 69 -0.02 7.04 -14.69
N ALA A 70 -1.21 7.15 -15.30
CA ALA A 70 -1.71 8.42 -15.81
C ALA A 70 -1.95 9.46 -14.70
N ILE A 71 -2.50 9.03 -13.56
CA ILE A 71 -2.65 9.90 -12.38
C ILE A 71 -1.28 10.33 -11.85
N ALA A 72 -0.31 9.41 -11.73
CA ALA A 72 1.05 9.74 -11.33
C ALA A 72 1.69 10.75 -12.29
N PHE A 73 1.55 10.53 -13.61
CA PHE A 73 2.01 11.47 -14.64
C PHE A 73 1.42 12.87 -14.45
N LEU A 74 0.10 12.98 -14.24
CA LEU A 74 -0.57 14.26 -14.00
C LEU A 74 -0.08 14.94 -12.72
N ILE A 75 0.10 14.18 -11.62
CA ILE A 75 0.63 14.72 -10.37
C ILE A 75 2.05 15.25 -10.57
N ILE A 76 2.91 14.51 -11.26
CA ILE A 76 4.29 14.92 -11.54
C ILE A 76 4.29 16.20 -12.39
N LYS A 77 3.54 16.23 -13.49
CA LYS A 77 3.45 17.41 -14.37
C LYS A 77 2.92 18.64 -13.65
N THR A 78 1.83 18.50 -12.88
CA THR A 78 1.28 19.63 -12.11
C THR A 78 2.23 20.10 -10.99
N SER A 79 2.92 19.18 -10.34
CA SER A 79 3.94 19.52 -9.33
C SER A 79 5.09 20.31 -9.96
N GLN A 80 5.58 19.90 -11.12
CA GLN A 80 6.62 20.62 -11.86
C GLN A 80 6.20 22.02 -12.25
N LEU A 81 4.93 22.24 -12.65
CA LEU A 81 4.38 23.56 -12.98
C LEU A 81 4.41 24.55 -11.80
N VAL A 82 4.31 24.04 -10.58
CA VAL A 82 4.40 24.84 -9.34
C VAL A 82 5.79 24.84 -8.70
N GLY A 83 6.82 24.36 -9.44
CA GLY A 83 8.22 24.38 -9.01
C GLY A 83 8.66 23.20 -8.13
N ILE A 84 7.81 22.16 -7.94
CA ILE A 84 8.16 20.96 -7.17
C ILE A 84 8.73 19.91 -8.14
N SER A 85 10.05 19.87 -8.30
CA SER A 85 10.75 18.94 -9.19
C SER A 85 11.34 17.73 -8.47
N ASN A 86 11.48 17.78 -7.15
CA ASN A 86 12.03 16.67 -6.36
C ASN A 86 11.09 15.44 -6.42
N PRO A 87 11.56 14.26 -6.90
CA PRO A 87 10.72 13.08 -7.06
C PRO A 87 10.19 12.52 -5.72
N PHE A 88 10.89 12.75 -4.62
CA PHE A 88 10.45 12.33 -3.29
C PHE A 88 9.27 13.16 -2.78
N ASP A 89 9.25 14.47 -3.08
CA ASP A 89 8.12 15.35 -2.77
C ASP A 89 6.91 15.02 -3.64
N GLN A 90 7.13 14.72 -4.92
CA GLN A 90 6.06 14.25 -5.83
C GLN A 90 5.45 12.93 -5.33
N ALA A 91 6.28 11.96 -4.92
CA ALA A 91 5.80 10.72 -4.32
C ALA A 91 5.11 10.94 -2.96
N MET A 92 5.55 11.93 -2.17
CA MET A 92 4.87 12.33 -0.93
C MET A 92 3.47 12.88 -1.21
N ILE A 93 3.30 13.72 -2.22
CA ILE A 93 1.98 14.22 -2.65
C ILE A 93 1.06 13.06 -3.03
N MET A 94 1.55 12.06 -3.76
CA MET A 94 0.76 10.86 -4.12
C MET A 94 0.32 10.09 -2.86
N ARG A 95 1.18 9.96 -1.84
CA ARG A 95 0.82 9.34 -0.56
C ARG A 95 -0.21 10.15 0.22
N ILE A 96 -0.11 11.48 0.21
CA ILE A 96 -1.11 12.36 0.85
C ILE A 96 -2.48 12.21 0.16
N LEU A 97 -2.52 12.19 -1.16
CA LEU A 97 -3.76 11.97 -1.92
C LEU A 97 -4.38 10.60 -1.63
N SER A 98 -3.55 9.55 -1.52
CA SER A 98 -4.00 8.21 -1.10
C SER A 98 -4.61 8.23 0.30
N SER A 99 -3.99 8.94 1.23
CA SER A 99 -4.48 9.14 2.60
C SER A 99 -5.84 9.81 2.62
N ILE A 100 -6.02 10.88 1.85
CA ILE A 100 -7.29 11.62 1.76
C ILE A 100 -8.39 10.73 1.18
N LEU A 101 -8.10 10.01 0.09
CA LEU A 101 -9.05 9.10 -0.55
C LEU A 101 -9.49 7.99 0.41
N SER A 102 -8.53 7.37 1.10
CA SER A 102 -8.82 6.29 2.05
C SER A 102 -9.57 6.79 3.28
N LEU A 103 -9.19 7.93 3.85
CA LEU A 103 -9.91 8.54 4.96
C LEU A 103 -11.34 8.93 4.58
N LEU A 104 -11.57 9.44 3.37
CA LEU A 104 -12.92 9.71 2.88
C LEU A 104 -13.76 8.42 2.86
N SER A 105 -13.20 7.32 2.37
CA SER A 105 -13.83 6.01 2.39
C SER A 105 -14.19 5.57 3.81
N VAL A 106 -13.25 5.65 4.76
CA VAL A 106 -13.46 5.29 6.17
C VAL A 106 -14.51 6.18 6.83
N ILE A 107 -14.47 7.50 6.60
CA ILE A 107 -15.44 8.45 7.16
C ILE A 107 -16.86 8.12 6.69
N LEU A 108 -17.03 7.82 5.39
CA LEU A 108 -18.32 7.45 4.83
C LEU A 108 -18.83 6.13 5.42
N LEU A 109 -17.96 5.11 5.53
CA LEU A 109 -18.32 3.83 6.17
C LEU A 109 -18.72 4.03 7.63
N VAL A 110 -17.96 4.81 8.39
CA VAL A 110 -18.30 5.14 9.78
C VAL A 110 -19.64 5.87 9.87
N TYR A 111 -19.85 6.88 9.05
CA TYR A 111 -21.08 7.67 9.05
C TYR A 111 -22.32 6.81 8.77
N ILE A 112 -22.23 5.87 7.84
CA ILE A 112 -23.36 5.06 7.38
C ILE A 112 -23.63 3.89 8.32
N PHE A 113 -22.58 3.20 8.80
CA PHE A 113 -22.74 1.97 9.56
C PHE A 113 -22.73 2.15 11.09
N ARG A 114 -22.51 3.36 11.60
CA ARG A 114 -22.55 3.62 13.05
C ARG A 114 -23.88 3.24 13.69
N ASP A 115 -25.00 3.41 12.98
CA ASP A 115 -26.34 3.15 13.50
C ASP A 115 -26.67 1.64 13.51
N GLU A 116 -25.92 0.81 12.79
CA GLU A 116 -25.99 -0.65 12.84
C GLU A 116 -25.35 -1.22 14.12
N ILE A 117 -24.54 -0.41 14.81
CA ILE A 117 -23.84 -0.82 16.03
C ILE A 117 -24.65 -0.47 17.25
N LYS A 118 -25.20 -1.52 17.88
CA LYS A 118 -26.18 -1.39 18.99
C LYS A 118 -25.57 -0.96 20.32
N SER A 119 -24.28 -1.25 20.55
CA SER A 119 -23.59 -0.97 21.80
C SER A 119 -22.73 0.28 21.70
N GLU A 120 -22.91 1.23 22.60
CA GLU A 120 -22.07 2.45 22.69
C GLU A 120 -20.59 2.09 22.87
N LYS A 121 -20.28 1.05 23.64
CA LYS A 121 -18.91 0.55 23.81
C LYS A 121 -18.34 0.04 22.49
N LEU A 122 -19.09 -0.74 21.73
CA LEU A 122 -18.66 -1.23 20.41
C LEU A 122 -18.54 -0.08 19.40
N LEU A 123 -19.42 0.93 19.48
CA LEU A 123 -19.31 2.11 18.62
C LEU A 123 -18.01 2.90 18.88
N LYS A 124 -17.63 3.08 20.15
CA LYS A 124 -16.34 3.70 20.49
C LYS A 124 -15.16 2.91 19.91
N TRP A 125 -15.21 1.58 20.01
CA TRP A 125 -14.19 0.72 19.41
C TRP A 125 -14.20 0.76 17.88
N PHE A 126 -15.36 0.83 17.25
CA PHE A 126 -15.46 1.01 15.81
C PHE A 126 -14.75 2.28 15.36
N LEU A 127 -14.99 3.40 16.02
CA LEU A 127 -14.31 4.65 15.71
C LEU A 127 -12.79 4.56 15.90
N LEU A 128 -12.36 4.03 17.05
CA LEU A 128 -10.92 3.91 17.35
C LEU A 128 -10.21 3.00 16.35
N LEU A 129 -10.77 1.84 16.03
CA LEU A 129 -10.18 0.92 15.06
C LEU A 129 -10.20 1.51 13.65
N SER A 130 -11.28 2.19 13.23
CA SER A 130 -11.39 2.78 11.90
C SER A 130 -10.33 3.84 11.63
N PHE A 131 -9.93 4.59 12.67
CA PHE A 131 -9.02 5.72 12.50
C PHE A 131 -7.57 5.45 12.95
N PHE A 132 -7.33 4.45 13.82
CA PHE A 132 -6.03 4.27 14.47
C PHE A 132 -5.51 2.84 14.46
N LEU A 133 -6.10 1.95 13.66
CA LEU A 133 -5.54 0.61 13.50
C LEU A 133 -4.25 0.69 12.69
N TRP A 134 -3.12 0.33 13.32
CA TRP A 134 -1.78 0.62 12.81
C TRP A 134 -1.55 0.16 11.35
N PHE A 135 -1.92 -1.09 11.02
CA PHE A 135 -1.71 -1.61 9.66
C PHE A 135 -2.67 -0.99 8.62
N ALA A 136 -3.85 -0.50 9.08
CA ALA A 136 -4.77 0.23 8.22
C ALA A 136 -4.17 1.58 7.82
N VAL A 137 -3.67 2.37 8.79
CA VAL A 137 -3.00 3.65 8.52
C VAL A 137 -1.83 3.46 7.56
N TYR A 138 -1.02 2.40 7.74
CA TYR A 138 0.08 2.08 6.83
C TYR A 138 -0.38 1.83 5.39
N ALA A 139 -1.37 0.95 5.19
CA ALA A 139 -1.85 0.59 3.86
C ALA A 139 -2.60 1.75 3.18
N GLN A 140 -3.31 2.58 3.97
CA GLN A 140 -4.09 3.72 3.48
C GLN A 140 -3.24 4.86 2.91
N VAL A 141 -1.98 4.96 3.28
CA VAL A 141 -1.07 5.97 2.72
C VAL A 141 -0.35 5.48 1.46
N ARG A 142 -0.41 4.20 1.11
CA ARG A 142 0.27 3.66 -0.07
C ARG A 142 -0.42 4.11 -1.36
N PHE A 143 0.39 4.61 -2.32
CA PHE A 143 -0.09 4.91 -3.68
C PHE A 143 -0.09 3.61 -4.50
N SER A 144 -0.94 2.68 -4.10
CA SER A 144 -1.06 1.34 -4.69
C SER A 144 -2.41 1.14 -5.36
N SER A 145 -2.44 0.29 -6.38
CA SER A 145 -3.69 -0.05 -7.08
C SER A 145 -4.70 -0.73 -6.17
N GLU A 146 -4.23 -1.55 -5.23
CA GLU A 146 -5.05 -2.22 -4.23
C GLU A 146 -5.74 -1.21 -3.29
N GLY A 147 -4.98 -0.27 -2.73
CA GLY A 147 -5.51 0.73 -1.79
C GLY A 147 -6.53 1.67 -2.46
N TRP A 148 -6.21 2.15 -3.67
CA TRP A 148 -7.10 3.02 -4.43
C TRP A 148 -8.37 2.31 -4.87
N SER A 149 -8.26 1.10 -5.42
CA SER A 149 -9.42 0.31 -5.84
C SER A 149 -10.39 0.03 -4.69
N GLY A 150 -9.87 -0.39 -3.53
CA GLY A 150 -10.68 -0.64 -2.34
C GLY A 150 -11.35 0.63 -1.82
N SER A 151 -10.62 1.75 -1.76
CA SER A 151 -11.15 3.03 -1.28
C SER A 151 -12.28 3.54 -2.15
N ILE A 152 -12.11 3.54 -3.49
CA ILE A 152 -13.15 3.98 -4.44
C ILE A 152 -14.37 3.03 -4.39
N PHE A 153 -14.13 1.71 -4.32
CA PHE A 153 -15.19 0.74 -4.19
C PHE A 153 -16.05 1.00 -2.93
N PHE A 154 -15.43 1.17 -1.77
CA PHE A 154 -16.15 1.38 -0.53
C PHE A 154 -16.81 2.77 -0.43
N ILE A 155 -16.31 3.80 -1.13
CA ILE A 155 -17.03 5.07 -1.31
C ILE A 155 -18.33 4.82 -2.09
N GLY A 156 -18.24 4.16 -3.25
CA GLY A 156 -19.41 3.82 -4.07
C GLY A 156 -20.41 2.93 -3.32
N PHE A 157 -19.91 1.94 -2.57
CA PHE A 157 -20.74 1.06 -1.75
C PHE A 157 -21.47 1.82 -0.62
N ALA A 158 -20.78 2.69 0.08
CA ALA A 158 -21.36 3.50 1.14
C ALA A 158 -22.46 4.41 0.58
N LEU A 159 -22.22 5.05 -0.56
CA LEU A 159 -23.21 5.87 -1.24
C LEU A 159 -24.42 5.04 -1.71
N LEU A 160 -24.21 3.87 -2.29
CA LEU A 160 -25.28 2.96 -2.67
C LEU A 160 -26.16 2.58 -1.47
N TYR A 161 -25.53 2.17 -0.35
CA TYR A 161 -26.24 1.80 0.87
C TYR A 161 -27.08 2.95 1.42
N TYR A 162 -26.55 4.16 1.40
CA TYR A 162 -27.26 5.38 1.79
C TYR A 162 -28.45 5.69 0.89
N LEU A 163 -28.28 5.55 -0.44
CA LEU A 163 -29.30 5.90 -1.42
C LEU A 163 -30.44 4.88 -1.49
N LYS A 164 -30.20 3.63 -1.08
CA LYS A 164 -31.27 2.61 -1.03
C LYS A 164 -32.47 3.02 -0.18
N THR A 165 -32.25 3.82 0.86
CA THR A 165 -33.30 4.28 1.80
C THR A 165 -33.94 5.61 1.38
N LYS A 166 -33.53 6.19 0.25
CA LYS A 166 -34.00 7.52 -0.19
C LYS A 166 -34.33 7.51 -1.67
N GLU A 167 -35.43 8.13 -2.04
CA GLU A 167 -35.71 8.45 -3.43
C GLU A 167 -34.73 9.51 -3.92
N LYS A 168 -33.90 9.15 -4.90
CA LYS A 168 -32.86 10.02 -5.47
C LYS A 168 -32.82 9.90 -6.98
N SER A 169 -32.21 10.91 -7.60
CA SER A 169 -32.02 10.98 -9.04
C SER A 169 -31.33 9.73 -9.58
N LEU A 170 -31.78 9.24 -10.70
CA LEU A 170 -31.23 8.08 -11.43
C LEU A 170 -29.75 8.26 -11.77
N ILE A 171 -29.29 9.50 -11.98
CA ILE A 171 -27.89 9.81 -12.28
C ILE A 171 -26.94 9.41 -11.15
N ALA A 172 -27.43 9.37 -9.89
CA ALA A 172 -26.62 8.93 -8.77
C ALA A 172 -26.23 7.44 -8.89
N TYR A 173 -27.09 6.59 -9.44
CA TYR A 173 -26.77 5.18 -9.66
C TYR A 173 -25.75 4.98 -10.78
N LEU A 174 -25.81 5.81 -11.83
CA LEU A 174 -24.79 5.84 -12.88
C LEU A 174 -23.43 6.26 -12.29
N SER A 175 -23.38 7.27 -11.43
CA SER A 175 -22.15 7.73 -10.76
C SER A 175 -21.57 6.66 -9.84
N ILE A 176 -22.40 5.90 -9.12
CA ILE A 176 -21.96 4.75 -8.31
C ILE A 176 -21.37 3.66 -9.21
N GLY A 177 -22.01 3.39 -10.36
CA GLY A 177 -21.48 2.46 -11.35
C GLY A 177 -20.12 2.88 -11.89
N LEU A 178 -19.92 4.19 -12.18
CA LEU A 178 -18.61 4.73 -12.55
C LEU A 178 -17.56 4.45 -11.46
N MET A 179 -17.89 4.66 -10.17
CA MET A 179 -16.97 4.36 -9.07
C MET A 179 -16.59 2.88 -9.03
N PHE A 180 -17.56 1.96 -9.18
CA PHE A 180 -17.28 0.53 -9.22
C PHE A 180 -16.43 0.13 -10.43
N GLY A 181 -16.70 0.74 -11.60
CA GLY A 181 -15.92 0.52 -12.80
C GLY A 181 -14.48 1.05 -12.65
N PHE A 182 -14.28 2.24 -12.10
CA PHE A 182 -12.95 2.75 -11.80
C PHE A 182 -12.23 1.87 -10.78
N ALA A 183 -12.88 1.45 -9.70
CA ALA A 183 -12.31 0.51 -8.74
C ALA A 183 -11.84 -0.78 -9.44
N PHE A 184 -12.61 -1.32 -10.37
CA PHE A 184 -12.25 -2.48 -11.18
C PHE A 184 -11.04 -2.21 -12.07
N ILE A 185 -10.95 -1.04 -12.74
CA ILE A 185 -9.81 -0.71 -13.60
C ILE A 185 -8.54 -0.52 -12.77
N PHE A 186 -8.61 0.05 -11.56
CA PHE A 186 -7.44 0.11 -10.69
C PHE A 186 -6.92 -1.29 -10.33
N ARG A 187 -7.84 -2.22 -10.03
CA ARG A 187 -7.49 -3.61 -9.67
C ARG A 187 -8.59 -4.58 -10.08
N TYR A 188 -8.35 -5.41 -11.07
CA TYR A 188 -9.37 -6.29 -11.68
C TYR A 188 -10.04 -7.24 -10.69
N GLN A 189 -9.33 -7.68 -9.66
CA GLN A 189 -9.86 -8.55 -8.61
C GLN A 189 -11.06 -7.94 -7.85
N ILE A 190 -11.20 -6.61 -7.83
CA ILE A 190 -12.40 -5.94 -7.26
C ILE A 190 -13.69 -6.37 -7.99
N GLY A 191 -13.57 -6.84 -9.21
CA GLY A 191 -14.72 -7.39 -9.94
C GLY A 191 -15.49 -8.45 -9.17
N PHE A 192 -14.83 -9.24 -8.30
CA PHE A 192 -15.51 -10.22 -7.45
C PHE A 192 -16.33 -9.59 -6.33
N LEU A 193 -15.90 -8.43 -5.78
CA LEU A 193 -16.71 -7.65 -4.84
C LEU A 193 -17.93 -7.06 -5.54
N VAL A 194 -17.74 -6.49 -6.72
CA VAL A 194 -18.82 -5.90 -7.54
C VAL A 194 -19.81 -6.97 -7.96
N LEU A 195 -19.34 -8.13 -8.44
CA LEU A 195 -20.18 -9.26 -8.82
C LEU A 195 -21.04 -9.73 -7.64
N GLY A 196 -20.44 -9.96 -6.48
CA GLY A 196 -21.16 -10.39 -5.28
C GLY A 196 -22.21 -9.35 -4.85
N LEU A 197 -21.90 -8.06 -4.94
CA LEU A 197 -22.82 -6.97 -4.67
C LEU A 197 -24.01 -6.96 -5.63
N ILE A 198 -23.76 -7.05 -6.93
CA ILE A 198 -24.82 -7.06 -7.97
C ILE A 198 -25.73 -8.28 -7.80
N LEU A 199 -25.14 -9.46 -7.56
CA LEU A 199 -25.92 -10.69 -7.31
C LEU A 199 -26.77 -10.54 -6.05
N TRP A 200 -26.26 -9.92 -4.98
CA TRP A 200 -27.05 -9.66 -3.78
C TRP A 200 -28.23 -8.72 -4.06
N LEU A 201 -27.99 -7.63 -4.79
CA LEU A 201 -29.05 -6.69 -5.19
C LEU A 201 -30.14 -7.36 -6.00
N LEU A 202 -29.78 -8.28 -6.91
CA LEU A 202 -30.74 -8.99 -7.77
C LEU A 202 -31.50 -10.07 -7.00
N ILE A 203 -30.81 -10.90 -6.23
CA ILE A 203 -31.36 -12.17 -5.69
C ILE A 203 -31.97 -11.97 -4.31
N ILE A 204 -31.26 -11.29 -3.42
CA ILE A 204 -31.66 -11.15 -2.01
C ILE A 204 -32.48 -9.89 -1.79
N ASP A 205 -32.00 -8.75 -2.25
CA ASP A 205 -32.63 -7.46 -2.05
C ASP A 205 -33.78 -7.20 -3.03
N ARG A 206 -33.77 -7.85 -4.18
CA ARG A 206 -34.72 -7.65 -5.28
C ARG A 206 -34.82 -6.17 -5.64
N PHE A 207 -33.66 -5.51 -5.70
CA PHE A 207 -33.56 -4.10 -5.99
C PHE A 207 -34.10 -3.78 -7.37
N GLU A 208 -34.58 -2.57 -7.58
CA GLU A 208 -35.17 -2.12 -8.85
C GLU A 208 -34.21 -2.31 -10.03
N PHE A 209 -34.60 -3.12 -11.02
CA PHE A 209 -33.77 -3.51 -12.18
C PHE A 209 -33.21 -2.30 -12.92
N ARG A 210 -34.02 -1.24 -13.10
CA ARG A 210 -33.57 0.00 -13.75
C ARG A 210 -32.36 0.64 -13.06
N LYS A 211 -32.31 0.62 -11.74
CA LYS A 211 -31.19 1.17 -10.96
C LYS A 211 -29.94 0.28 -11.10
N ILE A 212 -30.12 -1.05 -11.08
CA ILE A 212 -29.01 -2.00 -11.34
C ILE A 212 -28.46 -1.82 -12.76
N PHE A 213 -29.34 -1.66 -13.74
CA PHE A 213 -28.94 -1.41 -15.13
C PHE A 213 -28.09 -0.13 -15.25
N LEU A 214 -28.46 0.97 -14.56
CA LEU A 214 -27.67 2.20 -14.53
C LEU A 214 -26.32 2.02 -13.86
N ILE A 215 -26.24 1.23 -12.77
CA ILE A 215 -24.95 0.87 -12.15
C ILE A 215 -24.08 0.11 -13.15
N CYS A 216 -24.62 -0.91 -13.83
CA CYS A 216 -23.88 -1.68 -14.85
C CYS A 216 -23.44 -0.77 -16.02
N THR A 217 -24.28 0.13 -16.47
CA THR A 217 -23.96 1.14 -17.51
C THR A 217 -22.79 2.01 -17.07
N GLY A 218 -22.79 2.50 -15.82
CA GLY A 218 -21.68 3.28 -15.26
C GLY A 218 -20.37 2.49 -15.22
N ILE A 219 -20.43 1.19 -14.87
CA ILE A 219 -19.24 0.31 -14.91
C ILE A 219 -18.68 0.23 -16.34
N VAL A 220 -19.53 0.01 -17.33
CA VAL A 220 -19.12 -0.05 -18.74
C VAL A 220 -18.48 1.25 -19.18
N PHE A 221 -19.08 2.40 -18.86
CA PHE A 221 -18.48 3.71 -19.18
C PHE A 221 -17.09 3.89 -18.55
N ALA A 222 -16.89 3.51 -17.31
CA ALA A 222 -15.56 3.56 -16.69
C ALA A 222 -14.55 2.66 -17.42
N ILE A 223 -14.95 1.46 -17.83
CA ILE A 223 -14.07 0.55 -18.60
C ILE A 223 -13.71 1.20 -19.95
N LEU A 224 -14.65 1.82 -20.65
CA LEU A 224 -14.38 2.54 -21.90
C LEU A 224 -13.40 3.69 -21.70
N ILE A 225 -13.55 4.47 -20.62
CA ILE A 225 -12.57 5.50 -20.24
C ILE A 225 -11.20 4.86 -20.00
N GLY A 226 -11.13 3.70 -19.34
CA GLY A 226 -9.88 2.96 -19.11
C GLY A 226 -9.20 2.58 -20.43
N VAL A 227 -9.96 2.09 -21.42
CA VAL A 227 -9.44 1.77 -22.77
C VAL A 227 -8.89 3.00 -23.47
N LEU A 228 -9.54 4.17 -23.34
CA LEU A 228 -9.02 5.43 -23.89
C LEU A 228 -7.71 5.86 -23.23
N ILE A 229 -7.60 5.67 -21.91
CA ILE A 229 -6.36 5.95 -21.18
C ILE A 229 -5.27 4.96 -21.60
N ASP A 230 -5.59 3.68 -21.75
CA ASP A 230 -4.65 2.67 -22.23
C ASP A 230 -4.18 2.99 -23.67
N ARG A 231 -5.09 3.43 -24.55
CA ARG A 231 -4.74 3.90 -25.90
C ARG A 231 -3.74 5.06 -25.87
N TRP A 232 -3.99 6.06 -25.03
CA TRP A 232 -3.06 7.18 -24.84
C TRP A 232 -1.71 6.73 -24.31
N PHE A 233 -1.72 5.81 -23.35
CA PHE A 233 -0.51 5.36 -22.65
C PHE A 233 0.36 4.49 -23.54
N TYR A 234 -0.19 3.41 -24.10
CA TYR A 234 0.53 2.42 -24.92
C TYR A 234 0.74 2.85 -26.37
N GLY A 235 0.06 3.90 -26.85
CA GLY A 235 0.17 4.38 -28.22
C GLY A 235 -0.67 3.60 -29.25
N GLU A 236 -1.34 2.53 -28.85
CA GLU A 236 -2.22 1.70 -29.67
C GLU A 236 -3.46 1.27 -28.91
N TRP A 237 -4.51 0.80 -29.61
CA TRP A 237 -5.71 0.28 -28.98
C TRP A 237 -5.37 -0.95 -28.15
N THR A 238 -5.52 -0.82 -26.83
CA THR A 238 -5.19 -1.84 -25.85
C THR A 238 -6.37 -2.08 -24.94
N PHE A 239 -6.71 -3.35 -24.74
CA PHE A 239 -7.70 -3.76 -23.76
C PHE A 239 -7.00 -4.58 -22.68
N SER A 240 -6.36 -3.89 -21.77
CA SER A 240 -5.50 -4.46 -20.72
C SER A 240 -6.24 -5.46 -19.83
N VAL A 241 -7.56 -5.28 -19.61
CA VAL A 241 -8.43 -6.24 -18.90
C VAL A 241 -8.40 -7.61 -19.57
N TRP A 242 -8.57 -7.65 -20.90
CA TRP A 242 -8.55 -8.90 -21.67
C TRP A 242 -7.16 -9.52 -21.71
N ASN A 243 -6.13 -8.71 -21.94
CA ASN A 243 -4.75 -9.19 -21.93
C ASN A 243 -4.38 -9.83 -20.60
N TYR A 244 -4.77 -9.19 -19.49
CA TYR A 244 -4.55 -9.72 -18.14
C TYR A 244 -5.29 -11.05 -17.92
N PHE A 245 -6.56 -11.14 -18.32
CA PHE A 245 -7.36 -12.37 -18.21
C PHE A 245 -6.77 -13.48 -19.05
N GLN A 246 -6.45 -13.21 -20.32
CA GLN A 246 -5.87 -14.18 -21.23
C GLN A 246 -4.54 -14.71 -20.70
N PHE A 247 -3.64 -13.84 -20.25
CA PHE A 247 -2.32 -14.23 -19.76
C PHE A 247 -2.41 -15.06 -18.48
N ASN A 248 -3.11 -14.54 -17.48
CA ASN A 248 -3.11 -15.15 -16.15
C ASN A 248 -4.03 -16.37 -16.04
N ILE A 249 -5.20 -16.32 -16.66
CA ILE A 249 -6.24 -17.36 -16.51
C ILE A 249 -6.19 -18.35 -17.67
N LEU A 250 -6.36 -17.88 -18.92
CA LEU A 250 -6.45 -18.81 -20.05
C LEU A 250 -5.11 -19.52 -20.34
N LYS A 251 -3.99 -18.78 -20.28
CA LYS A 251 -2.63 -19.33 -20.47
C LYS A 251 -2.03 -19.90 -19.17
N GLY A 252 -2.67 -19.72 -18.01
CA GLY A 252 -2.26 -20.25 -16.72
C GLY A 252 -0.90 -19.71 -16.21
N LYS A 253 -0.39 -18.60 -16.80
CA LYS A 253 0.95 -18.08 -16.49
C LYS A 253 1.11 -17.52 -15.08
N VAL A 254 0.01 -17.23 -14.40
CA VAL A 254 0.01 -16.77 -13.00
C VAL A 254 0.77 -17.73 -12.07
N SER A 255 0.79 -19.03 -12.34
CA SER A 255 1.50 -20.03 -11.54
C SER A 255 3.04 -19.94 -11.65
N ASN A 256 3.57 -19.29 -12.69
CA ASN A 256 5.01 -19.12 -12.89
C ASN A 256 5.65 -18.14 -11.88
N PHE A 257 4.84 -17.30 -11.23
CA PHE A 257 5.29 -16.34 -10.22
C PHE A 257 5.30 -16.91 -8.80
N GLY A 258 5.23 -18.22 -8.67
CA GLY A 258 5.19 -18.94 -7.41
C GLY A 258 3.76 -19.33 -7.00
N VAL A 259 3.67 -20.47 -6.32
CA VAL A 259 2.40 -21.04 -5.86
C VAL A 259 2.44 -21.17 -4.35
N HIS A 260 1.38 -20.72 -3.69
CA HIS A 260 1.20 -20.80 -2.26
C HIS A 260 -0.02 -21.68 -1.92
N PRO A 261 0.00 -22.38 -0.76
CA PRO A 261 -1.10 -23.21 -0.32
C PRO A 261 -2.37 -22.36 -0.09
N TRP A 262 -3.54 -23.02 -0.08
CA TRP A 262 -4.82 -22.35 0.10
C TRP A 262 -4.90 -21.50 1.40
N HIS A 263 -4.27 -21.97 2.48
CA HIS A 263 -4.27 -21.30 3.79
C HIS A 263 -3.29 -20.12 3.92
N PHE A 264 -2.56 -19.76 2.87
CA PHE A 264 -1.54 -18.70 2.87
C PHE A 264 -2.01 -17.41 3.55
N TYR A 265 -3.19 -16.89 3.18
CA TYR A 265 -3.69 -15.65 3.76
C TYR A 265 -3.99 -15.77 5.26
N ILE A 266 -4.45 -16.92 5.72
CA ILE A 266 -4.71 -17.17 7.15
C ILE A 266 -3.39 -17.10 7.93
N THR A 267 -2.35 -17.75 7.41
CA THR A 267 -1.02 -17.77 8.01
C THR A 267 -0.39 -16.38 8.02
N GLU A 268 -0.48 -15.66 6.89
CA GLU A 268 0.07 -14.31 6.76
C GLU A 268 -0.65 -13.31 7.68
N ILE A 269 -1.98 -13.33 7.75
CA ILE A 269 -2.75 -12.50 8.67
C ILE A 269 -2.36 -12.82 10.12
N PHE A 270 -2.25 -14.13 10.44
CA PHE A 270 -1.90 -14.54 11.80
C PHE A 270 -0.58 -13.92 12.25
N TRP A 271 0.49 -14.04 11.47
CA TRP A 271 1.80 -13.54 11.86
C TRP A 271 1.96 -12.03 11.71
N LYS A 272 1.49 -11.45 10.60
CA LYS A 272 1.70 -10.02 10.31
C LYS A 272 0.83 -9.09 11.15
N ALA A 273 -0.36 -9.51 11.55
CA ALA A 273 -1.25 -8.69 12.37
C ALA A 273 -1.10 -8.95 13.88
N VAL A 274 0.02 -9.48 14.31
CA VAL A 274 0.46 -9.68 15.71
C VAL A 274 -0.43 -10.64 16.51
N PRO A 275 -0.02 -11.94 16.67
CA PRO A 275 -0.71 -12.86 17.54
C PRO A 275 -0.68 -12.37 19.02
N PRO A 276 -1.73 -12.60 19.81
CA PRO A 276 -2.98 -13.31 19.47
C PRO A 276 -4.09 -12.42 18.89
N PHE A 277 -3.85 -11.12 18.69
CA PHE A 277 -4.88 -10.17 18.20
C PHE A 277 -5.34 -10.49 16.79
N SER A 278 -4.44 -10.99 15.95
CA SER A 278 -4.72 -11.44 14.59
C SER A 278 -5.79 -12.53 14.49
N LEU A 279 -5.98 -13.34 15.53
CA LEU A 279 -7.05 -14.34 15.57
C LEU A 279 -8.44 -13.72 15.39
N PHE A 280 -8.65 -12.49 15.89
CA PHE A 280 -9.93 -11.79 15.71
C PHE A 280 -10.17 -11.37 14.27
N LEU A 281 -9.11 -11.06 13.51
CA LEU A 281 -9.22 -10.74 12.09
C LEU A 281 -9.65 -11.96 11.25
N ILE A 282 -9.36 -13.16 11.72
CA ILE A 282 -9.71 -14.41 11.05
C ILE A 282 -11.09 -14.91 11.53
N THR A 283 -11.29 -14.97 12.84
CA THR A 283 -12.46 -15.65 13.42
C THR A 283 -13.73 -14.80 13.36
N LEU A 284 -13.65 -13.49 13.57
CA LEU A 284 -14.84 -12.64 13.62
C LEU A 284 -15.55 -12.51 12.26
N PRO A 285 -14.84 -12.31 11.12
CA PRO A 285 -15.47 -12.38 9.80
C PRO A 285 -16.09 -13.74 9.51
N LEU A 286 -15.43 -14.84 9.86
CA LEU A 286 -15.99 -16.21 9.69
C LEU A 286 -17.28 -16.39 10.47
N ILE A 287 -17.33 -15.96 11.74
CA ILE A 287 -18.54 -15.96 12.55
C ILE A 287 -19.64 -15.18 11.85
N TRP A 288 -19.33 -13.98 11.34
CA TRP A 288 -20.30 -13.18 10.63
C TRP A 288 -20.83 -13.90 9.38
N PHE A 289 -19.99 -14.46 8.54
CA PHE A 289 -20.41 -15.14 7.31
C PHE A 289 -21.32 -16.35 7.60
N ILE A 290 -20.98 -17.13 8.62
CA ILE A 290 -21.78 -18.30 9.02
C ILE A 290 -23.16 -17.90 9.52
N PHE A 291 -23.23 -16.87 10.37
CA PHE A 291 -24.49 -16.48 11.03
C PHE A 291 -25.30 -15.44 10.25
N LYS A 292 -24.72 -14.85 9.22
CA LYS A 292 -25.35 -13.82 8.36
C LYS A 292 -25.20 -14.13 6.87
N PRO A 293 -25.57 -15.34 6.40
CA PRO A 293 -25.29 -15.76 5.01
C PRO A 293 -26.03 -14.92 3.95
N LYS A 294 -27.17 -14.31 4.29
CA LYS A 294 -27.95 -13.46 3.37
C LYS A 294 -27.57 -11.98 3.45
N ASN A 295 -26.59 -11.62 4.27
CA ASN A 295 -26.20 -10.22 4.42
C ASN A 295 -25.38 -9.76 3.20
N ILE A 296 -25.51 -8.49 2.84
CA ILE A 296 -24.81 -7.86 1.70
C ILE A 296 -23.28 -8.03 1.80
N PHE A 297 -22.71 -7.91 2.99
CA PHE A 297 -21.28 -8.09 3.19
C PHE A 297 -20.82 -9.52 2.88
N THR A 298 -21.61 -10.52 3.27
CA THR A 298 -21.29 -11.93 2.99
C THR A 298 -21.25 -12.18 1.50
N TRP A 299 -22.24 -11.69 0.76
CA TRP A 299 -22.31 -11.82 -0.69
C TRP A 299 -21.20 -11.10 -1.43
N MET A 300 -20.77 -9.94 -0.92
CA MET A 300 -19.66 -9.19 -1.49
C MET A 300 -18.30 -9.88 -1.25
N LEU A 301 -18.04 -10.22 0.02
CA LEU A 301 -16.69 -10.61 0.45
C LEU A 301 -16.37 -12.07 0.20
N VAL A 302 -17.36 -12.96 0.30
CA VAL A 302 -17.12 -14.40 0.10
C VAL A 302 -16.62 -14.70 -1.33
N PRO A 303 -17.20 -14.18 -2.43
CA PRO A 303 -16.65 -14.40 -3.77
C PRO A 303 -15.22 -13.87 -3.92
N PHE A 304 -14.93 -12.69 -3.38
CA PHE A 304 -13.61 -12.11 -3.42
C PHE A 304 -12.59 -12.98 -2.67
N LEU A 305 -12.85 -13.32 -1.43
CA LEU A 305 -11.95 -14.15 -0.62
C LEU A 305 -11.79 -15.54 -1.23
N PHE A 306 -12.90 -16.18 -1.61
CA PHE A 306 -12.88 -17.52 -2.22
C PHE A 306 -11.97 -17.58 -3.44
N THR A 307 -12.08 -16.61 -4.35
CA THR A 307 -11.23 -16.55 -5.53
C THR A 307 -9.75 -16.41 -5.16
N HIS A 308 -9.42 -15.55 -4.18
CA HIS A 308 -8.04 -15.39 -3.72
C HIS A 308 -7.49 -16.64 -3.04
N PHE A 309 -8.33 -17.39 -2.33
CA PHE A 309 -7.92 -18.67 -1.74
C PHE A 309 -7.68 -19.76 -2.80
N LEU A 310 -8.42 -19.76 -3.92
CA LEU A 310 -8.29 -20.74 -4.99
C LEU A 310 -7.10 -20.49 -5.92
N ILE A 311 -6.81 -19.23 -6.27
CA ILE A 311 -5.71 -18.91 -7.19
C ILE A 311 -4.38 -19.30 -6.55
N GLY A 312 -3.51 -19.99 -7.31
CA GLY A 312 -2.23 -20.51 -6.83
C GLY A 312 -1.25 -19.42 -6.42
N HIS A 313 -1.08 -18.38 -7.23
CA HIS A 313 -0.23 -17.23 -6.90
C HIS A 313 -0.92 -16.31 -5.90
N LYS A 314 -0.29 -16.11 -4.76
CA LYS A 314 -0.86 -15.31 -3.67
C LYS A 314 0.17 -14.31 -3.15
N GLU A 315 -0.28 -13.08 -2.96
CA GLU A 315 0.48 -12.04 -2.29
C GLU A 315 -0.39 -11.39 -1.21
N PHE A 316 0.22 -11.08 -0.07
CA PHE A 316 -0.53 -10.54 1.07
C PHE A 316 -1.28 -9.25 0.74
N ARG A 317 -0.68 -8.39 -0.09
CA ARG A 317 -1.29 -7.12 -0.53
C ARG A 317 -2.59 -7.28 -1.33
N PHE A 318 -2.87 -8.45 -1.92
CA PHE A 318 -4.14 -8.67 -2.62
C PHE A 318 -5.37 -8.54 -1.72
N LEU A 319 -5.18 -8.58 -0.40
CA LEU A 319 -6.23 -8.29 0.58
C LEU A 319 -6.34 -6.80 0.96
N PHE A 320 -5.41 -5.95 0.53
CA PHE A 320 -5.44 -4.51 0.87
C PHE A 320 -6.69 -3.75 0.42
N PRO A 321 -7.39 -4.14 -0.67
CA PRO A 321 -8.68 -3.54 -0.98
C PRO A 321 -9.70 -3.58 0.16
N LEU A 322 -9.60 -4.57 1.06
CA LEU A 322 -10.52 -4.74 2.19
C LEU A 322 -10.15 -3.92 3.43
N ILE A 323 -9.01 -3.21 3.43
CA ILE A 323 -8.44 -2.59 4.64
C ILE A 323 -9.42 -1.64 5.33
N ASN A 324 -10.18 -0.85 4.56
CA ASN A 324 -11.09 0.17 5.07
C ASN A 324 -12.33 -0.43 5.76
N ILE A 325 -12.73 -1.66 5.42
CA ILE A 325 -13.91 -2.32 5.98
C ILE A 325 -13.60 -3.22 7.19
N ILE A 326 -12.32 -3.57 7.40
CA ILE A 326 -11.88 -4.47 8.49
C ILE A 326 -12.40 -4.05 9.86
N PRO A 327 -12.31 -2.76 10.30
CA PRO A 327 -12.82 -2.34 11.59
C PRO A 327 -14.30 -2.65 11.79
N LEU A 328 -15.11 -2.45 10.75
CA LEU A 328 -16.53 -2.77 10.80
C LEU A 328 -16.77 -4.26 11.03
N PHE A 329 -16.01 -5.15 10.33
CA PHE A 329 -16.14 -6.60 10.50
C PHE A 329 -15.75 -7.09 11.88
N ILE A 330 -14.71 -6.53 12.47
CA ILE A 330 -14.30 -6.83 13.84
C ILE A 330 -15.48 -6.52 14.78
N ILE A 331 -16.10 -5.37 14.63
CA ILE A 331 -17.17 -4.91 15.53
C ILE A 331 -18.48 -5.69 15.29
N LEU A 332 -18.86 -5.92 14.05
CA LEU A 332 -20.04 -6.74 13.74
C LEU A 332 -19.89 -8.18 14.23
N GLY A 333 -18.70 -8.76 14.12
CA GLY A 333 -18.39 -10.08 14.67
C GLY A 333 -18.51 -10.11 16.19
N PHE A 334 -17.98 -9.12 16.92
CA PHE A 334 -18.17 -8.99 18.36
C PHE A 334 -19.63 -8.78 18.73
N GLN A 335 -20.39 -8.01 17.95
CA GLN A 335 -21.81 -7.81 18.18
C GLN A 335 -22.59 -9.12 18.01
N GLU A 336 -22.20 -9.99 17.07
CA GLU A 336 -22.80 -11.31 16.89
C GLU A 336 -22.45 -12.25 18.07
N LEU A 337 -21.22 -12.22 18.56
CA LEU A 337 -20.78 -12.98 19.75
C LEU A 337 -21.48 -12.54 21.05
N GLY A 338 -21.97 -11.31 21.12
CA GLY A 338 -22.71 -10.80 22.28
C GLY A 338 -24.15 -11.32 22.40
N LYS A 339 -24.65 -12.13 21.44
CA LYS A 339 -25.99 -12.68 21.49
C LYS A 339 -26.09 -13.89 22.42
N ASP A 340 -27.31 -14.19 22.85
CA ASP A 340 -27.60 -15.26 23.83
C ASP A 340 -27.03 -16.62 23.49
N LYS A 341 -26.97 -16.96 22.19
CA LYS A 341 -26.36 -18.21 21.70
C LYS A 341 -24.87 -18.36 22.04
N PHE A 342 -24.17 -17.25 22.33
CA PHE A 342 -22.76 -17.23 22.72
C PHE A 342 -22.54 -16.76 24.16
N LYS A 343 -23.54 -16.90 25.05
CA LYS A 343 -23.53 -16.36 26.43
C LYS A 343 -22.25 -16.70 27.20
N LYS A 344 -21.71 -17.91 27.06
CA LYS A 344 -20.43 -18.32 27.72
C LYS A 344 -19.24 -17.48 27.24
N ILE A 345 -19.14 -17.22 25.94
CA ILE A 345 -18.09 -16.36 25.36
C ILE A 345 -18.28 -14.92 25.80
N GLY A 346 -19.53 -14.44 25.82
CA GLY A 346 -19.88 -13.11 26.32
C GLY A 346 -19.42 -12.84 27.76
N LEU A 347 -19.51 -13.85 28.63
CA LEU A 347 -19.01 -13.76 30.02
C LEU A 347 -17.48 -13.63 30.07
N ILE A 348 -16.75 -14.35 29.21
CA ILE A 348 -15.27 -14.26 29.11
C ILE A 348 -14.88 -12.85 28.67
N ILE A 349 -15.55 -12.30 27.65
CA ILE A 349 -15.29 -10.96 27.09
C ILE A 349 -15.59 -9.84 28.12
N GLN A 350 -16.39 -10.08 29.13
CA GLN A 350 -16.67 -9.12 30.21
C GLN A 350 -15.73 -9.26 31.41
N GLY A 351 -14.95 -10.33 31.47
CA GLY A 351 -14.07 -10.64 32.60
C GLY A 351 -12.87 -9.70 32.79
N LYS A 352 -12.27 -9.72 33.99
CA LYS A 352 -11.07 -8.91 34.31
C LYS A 352 -9.89 -9.23 33.37
N LYS A 353 -9.67 -10.50 33.02
CA LYS A 353 -8.60 -10.94 32.09
C LYS A 353 -8.78 -10.33 30.70
N TRP A 354 -10.02 -10.17 30.24
CA TRP A 354 -10.31 -9.53 28.96
C TRP A 354 -9.96 -8.03 28.93
N LYS A 355 -10.15 -7.32 30.05
CA LYS A 355 -9.73 -5.92 30.16
C LYS A 355 -8.22 -5.77 29.99
N TRP A 356 -7.45 -6.64 30.61
CA TRP A 356 -5.98 -6.67 30.43
C TRP A 356 -5.57 -6.99 29.00
N PHE A 357 -6.25 -7.93 28.35
CA PHE A 357 -6.02 -8.26 26.95
C PHE A 357 -6.29 -7.06 26.02
N ILE A 358 -7.39 -6.33 26.24
CA ILE A 358 -7.70 -5.11 25.50
C ILE A 358 -6.64 -4.03 25.76
N TYR A 359 -6.22 -3.84 27.02
CA TYR A 359 -5.18 -2.88 27.34
C TYR A 359 -3.87 -3.20 26.61
N LEU A 360 -3.46 -4.46 26.62
CA LEU A 360 -2.29 -4.93 25.87
C LEU A 360 -2.45 -4.66 24.37
N PHE A 361 -3.62 -4.91 23.80
CA PHE A 361 -3.89 -4.58 22.40
C PHE A 361 -3.71 -3.08 22.11
N VAL A 362 -4.23 -2.21 22.95
CA VAL A 362 -4.08 -0.75 22.77
C VAL A 362 -2.62 -0.34 22.81
N VAL A 363 -1.84 -0.84 23.77
CA VAL A 363 -0.42 -0.55 23.89
C VAL A 363 0.34 -1.04 22.65
N VAL A 364 0.14 -2.29 22.24
CA VAL A 364 0.78 -2.87 21.06
C VAL A 364 0.38 -2.10 19.80
N ASN A 365 -0.90 -1.83 19.59
CA ASN A 365 -1.37 -1.06 18.45
C ASN A 365 -0.73 0.33 18.41
N PHE A 366 -0.61 1.01 19.55
CA PHE A 366 0.00 2.34 19.64
C PHE A 366 1.50 2.31 19.31
N ILE A 367 2.24 1.33 19.84
CA ILE A 367 3.67 1.15 19.54
C ILE A 367 3.88 0.93 18.04
N TYR A 368 3.10 0.03 17.44
CA TYR A 368 3.18 -0.21 16.00
C TYR A 368 2.77 1.01 15.18
N LEU A 369 1.71 1.74 15.59
CA LEU A 369 1.26 2.96 14.93
C LEU A 369 2.36 4.02 14.92
N ILE A 370 3.02 4.26 16.05
CA ILE A 370 4.15 5.19 16.12
C ILE A 370 5.30 4.69 15.24
N ASN A 371 5.62 3.41 15.29
CA ASN A 371 6.69 2.85 14.47
C ASN A 371 6.46 3.10 12.98
N ILE A 372 5.27 2.79 12.44
CA ILE A 372 4.97 2.99 11.01
C ILE A 372 4.92 4.45 10.59
N CYS A 373 4.60 5.36 11.52
CA CYS A 373 4.59 6.80 11.23
C CYS A 373 5.99 7.33 10.88
N PHE A 374 7.03 6.77 11.46
CA PHE A 374 8.41 7.29 11.34
C PHE A 374 9.36 6.34 10.61
N ARG A 375 8.88 5.16 10.22
CA ARG A 375 9.68 4.17 9.52
C ARG A 375 9.49 4.29 8.00
N PRO A 376 10.57 4.31 7.19
CA PRO A 376 10.45 4.20 5.75
C PRO A 376 9.79 2.87 5.36
N ALA A 377 8.99 2.89 4.31
CA ALA A 377 8.40 1.67 3.76
C ALA A 377 9.45 0.81 3.03
N ASP A 378 10.43 1.47 2.40
CA ASP A 378 11.57 0.82 1.79
C ASP A 378 12.87 1.57 2.15
N TYR A 379 13.84 0.83 2.68
CA TYR A 379 15.12 1.42 3.14
C TYR A 379 16.03 1.86 2.00
N TYR A 380 15.95 1.23 0.82
CA TYR A 380 16.73 1.68 -0.34
C TYR A 380 16.20 3.00 -0.86
N VAL A 381 14.88 3.17 -0.92
CA VAL A 381 14.31 4.46 -1.32
C VAL A 381 14.64 5.56 -0.32
N SER A 382 14.78 5.24 0.97
CA SER A 382 15.31 6.18 1.97
C SER A 382 16.77 6.55 1.71
N LEU A 383 17.60 5.59 1.27
CA LEU A 383 18.97 5.84 0.82
C LEU A 383 18.98 6.74 -0.43
N TYR A 384 18.12 6.46 -1.42
CA TYR A 384 18.01 7.29 -2.63
C TYR A 384 17.64 8.72 -2.28
N GLN A 385 16.70 8.90 -1.34
CA GLN A 385 16.32 10.23 -0.86
C GLN A 385 17.51 10.97 -0.22
N PHE A 386 18.30 10.28 0.61
CA PHE A 386 19.49 10.86 1.19
C PHE A 386 20.51 11.28 0.10
N ILE A 387 20.78 10.40 -0.87
CA ILE A 387 21.72 10.68 -1.97
C ILE A 387 21.22 11.86 -2.81
N TYR A 388 19.95 11.84 -3.18
CA TYR A 388 19.34 12.91 -3.96
C TYR A 388 19.46 14.26 -3.26
N ASN A 389 19.01 14.35 -2.02
CA ASN A 389 18.98 15.63 -1.27
C ASN A 389 20.37 16.21 -1.00
N ASN A 390 21.43 15.40 -0.95
CA ASN A 390 22.77 15.87 -0.62
C ASN A 390 23.71 15.96 -1.83
N TYR A 391 23.43 15.25 -2.93
CA TYR A 391 24.37 15.10 -4.05
C TYR A 391 23.72 15.31 -5.43
N GLU A 392 22.46 15.76 -5.54
CA GLU A 392 21.76 15.95 -6.81
C GLU A 392 22.52 16.84 -7.80
N ASN A 393 23.12 17.92 -7.30
CA ASN A 393 23.80 18.94 -8.11
C ASN A 393 25.31 18.70 -8.30
N VAL A 394 25.81 17.54 -7.84
CA VAL A 394 27.25 17.21 -7.87
C VAL A 394 27.43 15.91 -8.66
N LYS A 395 28.40 15.91 -9.59
CA LYS A 395 28.75 14.66 -10.32
C LYS A 395 29.28 13.63 -9.32
N THR A 396 28.47 12.63 -9.02
CA THR A 396 28.72 11.65 -7.97
C THR A 396 28.77 10.24 -8.54
N GLU A 397 29.74 9.45 -8.13
CA GLU A 397 29.80 8.02 -8.41
C GLU A 397 29.43 7.23 -7.14
N LEU A 398 28.35 6.46 -7.21
CA LEU A 398 27.95 5.53 -6.18
C LEU A 398 28.60 4.18 -6.45
N ILE A 399 29.49 3.79 -5.60
CA ILE A 399 30.28 2.56 -5.65
C ILE A 399 29.63 1.55 -4.71
N PHE A 400 29.47 0.32 -5.16
CA PHE A 400 28.85 -0.74 -4.37
C PHE A 400 29.59 -2.06 -4.47
N SER A 401 29.43 -2.92 -3.47
CA SER A 401 30.20 -4.16 -3.33
C SER A 401 29.49 -5.42 -3.83
N ASN A 402 28.17 -5.41 -3.93
CA ASN A 402 27.37 -6.59 -4.28
C ASN A 402 26.48 -6.30 -5.50
N GLU A 403 25.29 -5.78 -5.25
CA GLU A 403 24.28 -5.47 -6.27
C GLU A 403 24.07 -3.96 -6.36
N ASP A 404 23.80 -3.48 -7.59
CA ASP A 404 23.47 -2.07 -7.81
C ASP A 404 22.20 -1.74 -7.00
N PRO A 405 22.29 -0.78 -6.05
CA PRO A 405 21.14 -0.43 -5.23
C PRO A 405 19.96 0.13 -6.05
N TYR A 406 20.21 0.68 -7.25
CA TYR A 406 19.17 1.16 -8.16
C TYR A 406 18.64 0.09 -9.11
N LEU A 407 19.19 -1.14 -9.09
CA LEU A 407 18.73 -2.29 -9.85
C LEU A 407 18.12 -3.34 -8.90
N ARG A 408 16.93 -3.07 -8.40
CA ARG A 408 16.26 -3.87 -7.34
C ARG A 408 15.39 -5.02 -7.86
N ALA A 409 14.98 -4.91 -9.10
CA ALA A 409 14.36 -5.92 -9.92
C ALA A 409 15.26 -6.08 -11.16
N PRO A 410 14.93 -6.86 -12.16
CA PRO A 410 15.67 -6.79 -13.43
C PRO A 410 15.73 -5.36 -13.98
N GLU A 411 14.80 -4.51 -13.62
CA GLU A 411 14.63 -3.13 -14.09
C GLU A 411 15.24 -2.09 -13.15
N PRO A 412 15.73 -0.93 -13.68
CA PRO A 412 16.29 0.15 -12.89
C PRO A 412 15.21 1.02 -12.22
N ALA A 413 15.51 1.55 -11.04
CA ALA A 413 14.70 2.52 -10.33
C ALA A 413 15.07 3.96 -10.74
N ASN A 414 14.73 4.34 -11.96
CA ASN A 414 15.15 5.61 -12.58
C ASN A 414 14.40 6.83 -12.00
N PHE A 415 13.14 6.66 -11.58
CA PHE A 415 12.32 7.75 -11.06
C PHE A 415 12.99 8.52 -9.90
N TYR A 416 13.75 7.83 -9.06
CA TYR A 416 14.45 8.41 -7.91
C TYR A 416 15.92 8.74 -8.16
N LYS A 417 16.45 8.46 -9.37
CA LYS A 417 17.87 8.62 -9.69
C LYS A 417 18.15 10.00 -10.29
N SER A 418 19.13 10.73 -9.73
CA SER A 418 19.60 11.98 -10.33
C SER A 418 20.42 11.71 -11.60
N ASN A 419 20.33 12.62 -12.57
CA ASN A 419 21.16 12.58 -13.80
C ASN A 419 22.66 12.71 -13.51
N ASN A 420 23.03 13.29 -12.37
CA ASN A 420 24.42 13.47 -11.94
C ASN A 420 24.97 12.25 -11.18
N LEU A 421 24.17 11.18 -11.00
CA LEU A 421 24.56 9.99 -10.28
C LEU A 421 24.87 8.84 -11.23
N SER A 422 26.10 8.35 -11.19
CA SER A 422 26.53 7.10 -11.84
C SER A 422 26.68 6.00 -10.80
N THR A 423 26.53 4.75 -11.20
CA THR A 423 26.71 3.57 -10.34
C THR A 423 27.82 2.67 -10.86
N ARG A 424 28.66 2.10 -9.95
CA ARG A 424 29.77 1.23 -10.32
C ARG A 424 30.00 0.14 -9.27
N SER A 425 30.21 -1.09 -9.71
CA SER A 425 30.63 -2.19 -8.85
C SER A 425 32.14 -2.19 -8.66
N VAL A 426 32.61 -2.50 -7.45
CA VAL A 426 34.01 -2.74 -7.10
C VAL A 426 34.13 -3.96 -6.20
N VAL A 427 35.26 -4.66 -6.31
CA VAL A 427 35.47 -5.94 -5.61
C VAL A 427 36.34 -5.79 -4.35
N ASP A 428 37.32 -4.89 -4.40
CA ASP A 428 38.37 -4.74 -3.37
C ASP A 428 38.87 -3.28 -3.26
N ALA A 429 39.86 -3.09 -2.39
CA ALA A 429 40.46 -1.79 -2.13
C ALA A 429 41.23 -1.20 -3.33
N ASP A 430 41.89 -2.06 -4.13
CA ASP A 430 42.69 -1.61 -5.27
C ASP A 430 41.75 -1.09 -6.38
N SER A 431 40.71 -1.83 -6.73
CA SER A 431 39.69 -1.40 -7.69
C SER A 431 38.98 -0.12 -7.22
N LEU A 432 38.76 0.05 -5.93
CA LEU A 432 38.21 1.26 -5.34
C LEU A 432 39.16 2.44 -5.50
N GLN A 433 40.46 2.24 -5.23
CA GLN A 433 41.47 3.28 -5.34
C GLN A 433 41.64 3.75 -6.79
N ASP A 434 41.59 2.84 -7.76
CA ASP A 434 41.65 3.15 -9.19
C ASP A 434 40.47 4.03 -9.62
N VAL A 435 39.27 3.71 -9.18
CA VAL A 435 38.06 4.51 -9.46
C VAL A 435 38.20 5.91 -8.90
N VAL A 436 38.63 6.06 -7.65
CA VAL A 436 38.81 7.37 -6.99
C VAL A 436 39.95 8.16 -7.64
N ASN A 437 40.97 7.48 -8.17
CA ASN A 437 42.11 8.11 -8.86
C ASN A 437 41.73 8.67 -10.23
N GLY A 438 40.74 8.10 -10.90
CA GLY A 438 40.33 8.48 -12.25
C GLY A 438 39.77 9.91 -12.40
N LYS A 439 39.50 10.64 -11.32
CA LYS A 439 39.05 12.06 -11.26
C LYS A 439 37.87 12.43 -12.17
N LYS A 440 37.05 11.46 -12.56
CA LYS A 440 35.90 11.69 -13.46
C LYS A 440 34.72 12.33 -12.75
N TYR A 441 34.63 12.16 -11.43
CA TYR A 441 33.55 12.61 -10.56
C TYR A 441 34.07 13.51 -9.44
N ASP A 442 33.19 14.38 -8.94
CA ASP A 442 33.54 15.34 -7.87
C ASP A 442 33.40 14.68 -6.49
N LYS A 443 32.50 13.69 -6.38
CA LYS A 443 32.25 12.93 -5.16
C LYS A 443 32.19 11.43 -5.43
N PHE A 444 32.70 10.65 -4.47
CA PHE A 444 32.66 9.22 -4.45
C PHE A 444 31.97 8.71 -3.20
N LEU A 445 30.97 7.88 -3.36
CA LEU A 445 30.19 7.28 -2.29
C LEU A 445 30.35 5.76 -2.35
N LEU A 446 30.78 5.14 -1.27
CA LEU A 446 30.82 3.67 -1.15
C LEU A 446 29.64 3.19 -0.31
N MET A 447 28.80 2.36 -0.92
CA MET A 447 27.76 1.61 -0.23
C MET A 447 28.29 0.19 0.07
N THR A 448 28.42 -0.14 1.34
CA THR A 448 28.87 -1.47 1.78
C THR A 448 28.25 -1.83 3.13
N ASP A 449 28.29 -3.11 3.47
CA ASP A 449 27.95 -3.56 4.81
C ASP A 449 29.03 -3.08 5.81
N THR A 450 28.60 -2.62 6.99
CA THR A 450 29.49 -2.06 8.00
C THR A 450 30.70 -2.94 8.31
N PHE A 451 30.50 -4.27 8.34
CA PHE A 451 31.57 -5.21 8.65
C PHE A 451 32.53 -5.48 7.48
N LEU A 452 32.13 -5.19 6.25
CA LEU A 452 32.95 -5.42 5.04
C LEU A 452 33.95 -4.30 4.81
N LEU A 453 33.68 -3.09 5.31
CA LEU A 453 34.56 -1.96 5.11
C LEU A 453 36.01 -2.26 5.47
N ASP A 454 36.23 -2.69 6.73
CA ASP A 454 37.56 -2.98 7.25
C ASP A 454 38.23 -4.21 6.62
N LYS A 455 37.44 -5.16 6.14
CA LYS A 455 37.93 -6.41 5.56
C LYS A 455 38.33 -6.31 4.09
N LYS A 456 37.63 -5.44 3.33
CA LYS A 456 37.76 -5.44 1.85
C LYS A 456 38.20 -4.11 1.26
N TYR A 457 37.83 -2.98 1.88
CA TYR A 457 37.91 -1.68 1.21
C TYR A 457 38.82 -0.67 1.89
N ARG A 458 39.27 -0.94 3.14
CA ARG A 458 40.14 -0.01 3.84
C ARG A 458 41.50 0.05 3.15
N SER A 459 41.89 1.27 2.71
CA SER A 459 43.19 1.60 2.11
C SER A 459 43.85 2.70 2.93
N GLN A 460 45.18 2.69 3.00
CA GLN A 460 45.96 3.72 3.70
C GLN A 460 45.89 5.09 3.00
N ASN A 461 45.50 5.12 1.72
CA ASN A 461 45.46 6.33 0.90
C ASN A 461 44.06 6.97 0.82
N LEU A 462 43.04 6.34 1.40
CA LEU A 462 41.67 6.79 1.33
C LEU A 462 41.08 7.03 2.72
N GLU A 463 40.39 8.16 2.86
CA GLU A 463 39.59 8.50 4.02
C GLU A 463 38.13 8.13 3.79
N PHE A 464 37.49 7.53 4.80
CA PHE A 464 36.11 7.07 4.76
C PHE A 464 35.28 7.80 5.81
N LYS A 465 34.40 8.68 5.37
CA LYS A 465 33.48 9.40 6.24
C LYS A 465 32.09 8.77 6.16
N LYS A 466 31.62 8.17 7.24
CA LYS A 466 30.24 7.65 7.31
C LYS A 466 29.24 8.80 7.18
N VAL A 467 28.37 8.76 6.17
CA VAL A 467 27.37 9.79 5.89
C VAL A 467 25.92 9.30 6.06
N TYR A 468 25.64 7.99 5.86
CA TYR A 468 24.32 7.42 6.02
C TYR A 468 24.40 5.98 6.55
N SER A 469 23.36 5.56 7.25
CA SER A 469 23.12 4.17 7.68
C SER A 469 21.62 3.89 7.64
N ASN A 470 21.25 2.67 7.33
CA ASN A 470 19.85 2.24 7.38
C ASN A 470 19.31 2.06 8.80
N LEU A 471 20.16 2.23 9.82
CA LEU A 471 19.76 2.25 11.22
C LEU A 471 19.79 3.66 11.81
N PRO A 472 18.83 4.00 12.68
CA PRO A 472 18.90 5.24 13.46
C PRO A 472 20.13 5.25 14.37
N LYS A 473 20.78 6.43 14.51
CA LYS A 473 21.97 6.59 15.35
C LYS A 473 21.81 6.06 16.79
N TRP A 474 20.63 6.24 17.39
CA TRP A 474 20.35 5.76 18.74
C TRP A 474 20.39 4.23 18.84
N VAL A 475 20.01 3.50 17.79
CA VAL A 475 20.10 2.03 17.74
C VAL A 475 21.56 1.59 17.69
N GLU A 476 22.40 2.30 16.93
CA GLU A 476 23.84 2.02 16.83
C GLU A 476 24.57 2.19 18.17
N ASN A 477 24.08 3.11 19.04
CA ASN A 477 24.64 3.30 20.38
C ASN A 477 24.44 2.08 21.31
N PHE A 478 23.47 1.20 21.02
CA PHE A 478 23.24 -0.06 21.77
C PHE A 478 24.02 -1.24 21.18
N ASN A 479 25.28 -1.03 20.79
CA ASN A 479 26.13 -2.07 20.20
C ASN A 479 26.63 -3.09 21.25
N TYR A 480 25.71 -3.62 22.08
CA TYR A 480 26.02 -4.64 23.06
C TYR A 480 26.54 -5.93 22.38
N ASN A 481 27.65 -6.50 22.91
CA ASN A 481 28.29 -7.68 22.32
C ASN A 481 28.68 -7.52 20.84
N ASN A 482 28.94 -6.30 20.38
CA ASN A 482 29.40 -5.95 19.03
C ASN A 482 28.52 -6.55 17.90
N TRP A 483 27.18 -6.51 18.08
CA TRP A 483 26.26 -7.08 17.11
C TRP A 483 26.29 -6.33 15.76
N LEU A 484 26.58 -5.04 15.75
CA LEU A 484 26.71 -4.24 14.52
C LEU A 484 27.75 -4.81 13.56
N ALA A 485 28.89 -5.30 14.08
CA ALA A 485 29.95 -5.90 13.26
C ALA A 485 29.58 -7.29 12.70
N ARG A 486 28.47 -7.88 13.14
CA ARG A 486 27.99 -9.20 12.70
C ARG A 486 26.71 -9.14 11.89
N THR A 487 26.10 -7.96 11.76
CA THR A 487 24.82 -7.77 11.10
C THR A 487 25.05 -7.07 9.76
N ARG A 488 24.33 -7.50 8.75
CA ARG A 488 24.32 -6.84 7.43
C ARG A 488 23.55 -5.54 7.49
N ILE A 489 24.28 -4.47 7.80
CA ILE A 489 23.78 -3.10 7.85
C ILE A 489 24.47 -2.33 6.74
N PHE A 490 23.75 -1.98 5.71
CA PHE A 490 24.35 -1.18 4.67
C PHE A 490 24.54 0.27 5.14
N THR A 491 25.73 0.75 4.86
CA THR A 491 26.21 2.07 5.27
C THR A 491 26.78 2.75 4.05
N LEU A 492 26.60 4.06 3.96
CA LEU A 492 27.18 4.88 2.91
C LEU A 492 28.35 5.68 3.49
N TYR A 493 29.49 5.59 2.81
CA TYR A 493 30.69 6.35 3.14
C TYR A 493 31.03 7.31 2.01
N GLU A 494 31.27 8.58 2.33
CA GLU A 494 31.93 9.50 1.40
C GLU A 494 33.42 9.23 1.44
N ILE A 495 34.03 9.08 0.27
CA ILE A 495 35.45 8.74 0.11
C ILE A 495 36.19 9.97 -0.38
N SER A 496 37.33 10.23 0.25
CA SER A 496 38.28 11.25 -0.18
C SER A 496 39.73 10.70 -0.15
N LYS A 497 40.61 11.30 -0.96
CA LYS A 497 42.04 11.01 -0.86
C LYS A 497 42.59 11.67 0.41
N ILE A 498 43.45 10.96 1.11
CA ILE A 498 44.21 11.55 2.20
C ILE A 498 45.15 12.61 1.58
N LYS A 499 45.00 13.85 1.97
CA LYS A 499 45.93 14.90 1.58
C LYS A 499 47.26 14.68 2.32
N ASN A 500 48.30 14.26 1.57
CA ASN A 500 49.67 14.26 2.08
C ASN A 500 50.14 15.67 2.35
#